data_3116957898295f07bd42baa1272c5e0e
#
_entry.id   3116957898295f07bd42baa1272c5e0e
#
_cell.length_a   1.000
_cell.length_b   1.000
_cell.length_c   1.000
_cell.angle_alpha   90.00
_cell.angle_beta   90.00
_cell.angle_gamma   90.00
#
_symmetry.space_group_name_H-M   'P 1'
#
loop_
_entity.id
_entity.type
_entity.pdbx_description
1 polymer ?
#
loop_
_entity_poly.entity_id
_entity_poly.type
_entity_poly.pdbx_seq_one_letter_code
_entity_poly.pdbx_strand_id
1 'polypeptide(L)'
;LWILAAALVAYSLMLVFLSNFNMGNLMVWLLTVCVAGYAVFRRPLSLWFSAGAGRVVFWVLAVLAGVYLALIAFVSVSGYMNPPTGDERVIIVLGAGLHKDKPSKLLQCRLNKAYDYAAAHPDTLVITSGGQGRDEWLPEGDAMRDYLIAKGLPADRVLAESGSTSTEENFCLLYTSPSPRDCS
;
A
#
# COMPACT_ATOMS: atom_id res chain seq x y z
N LEU A 1 -22.20 19.15 -11.75
CA LEU A 1 -21.37 19.41 -10.59
C LEU A 1 -22.12 19.19 -9.27
N TRP A 2 -23.30 19.84 -9.08
CA TRP A 2 -24.10 19.69 -7.85
C TRP A 2 -24.55 18.25 -7.60
N ILE A 3 -24.91 17.50 -8.65
CA ILE A 3 -25.26 16.07 -8.55
C ILE A 3 -24.05 15.26 -8.08
N LEU A 4 -22.86 15.55 -8.62
CA LEU A 4 -21.61 14.88 -8.19
C LEU A 4 -21.28 15.20 -6.73
N ALA A 5 -21.38 16.47 -6.32
CA ALA A 5 -21.17 16.87 -4.94
C ALA A 5 -22.15 16.19 -3.98
N ALA A 6 -23.43 16.14 -4.32
CA ALA A 6 -24.45 15.46 -3.52
C ALA A 6 -24.17 13.93 -3.42
N ALA A 7 -23.77 13.29 -4.50
CA ALA A 7 -23.41 11.87 -4.51
C ALA A 7 -22.18 11.58 -3.63
N LEU A 8 -21.14 12.43 -3.69
CA LEU A 8 -19.97 12.31 -2.84
C LEU A 8 -20.28 12.53 -1.36
N VAL A 9 -21.15 13.50 -1.04
CA VAL A 9 -21.62 13.73 0.34
C VAL A 9 -22.39 12.51 0.85
N ALA A 10 -23.32 11.98 0.06
CA ALA A 10 -24.07 10.77 0.44
C ALA A 10 -23.16 9.57 0.65
N TYR A 11 -22.17 9.37 -0.25
CA TYR A 11 -21.18 8.30 -0.14
C TYR A 11 -20.29 8.46 1.09
N SER A 12 -19.83 9.68 1.37
CA SER A 12 -18.99 9.95 2.55
C SER A 12 -19.75 9.74 3.87
N LEU A 13 -21.04 10.10 3.92
CA LEU A 13 -21.91 9.81 5.07
C LEU A 13 -22.11 8.30 5.25
N MET A 14 -22.34 7.57 4.17
CA MET A 14 -22.46 6.11 4.20
C MET A 14 -21.19 5.46 4.76
N LEU A 15 -19.99 5.95 4.41
CA LEU A 15 -18.72 5.44 4.93
C LEU A 15 -18.57 5.63 6.44
N VAL A 16 -19.16 6.68 7.03
CA VAL A 16 -19.15 6.89 8.50
C VAL A 16 -19.87 5.75 9.23
N PHE A 17 -20.96 5.27 8.67
CA PHE A 17 -21.79 4.24 9.31
C PHE A 17 -21.32 2.82 9.02
N LEU A 18 -20.63 2.58 7.90
CA LEU A 18 -20.30 1.24 7.42
C LEU A 18 -18.81 0.86 7.57
N SER A 19 -17.93 1.82 7.79
CA SER A 19 -16.48 1.57 7.77
C SER A 19 -15.79 2.18 8.98
N ASN A 20 -14.80 1.48 9.53
CA ASN A 20 -13.89 2.04 10.52
C ASN A 20 -13.06 3.16 9.87
N PHE A 21 -12.71 4.18 10.67
CA PHE A 21 -11.90 5.29 10.22
C PHE A 21 -10.52 4.81 9.76
N ASN A 22 -10.18 5.05 8.50
CA ASN A 22 -8.90 4.72 7.90
C ASN A 22 -8.44 5.85 6.95
N MET A 23 -7.18 5.78 6.50
CA MET A 23 -6.60 6.79 5.61
C MET A 23 -7.38 6.94 4.29
N GLY A 24 -7.97 5.86 3.77
CA GLY A 24 -8.82 5.90 2.58
C GLY A 24 -10.09 6.73 2.79
N ASN A 25 -10.75 6.58 3.94
CA ASN A 25 -11.92 7.39 4.30
C ASN A 25 -11.57 8.87 4.41
N LEU A 26 -10.40 9.19 5.01
CA LEU A 26 -9.92 10.56 5.10
C LEU A 26 -9.74 11.20 3.71
N MET A 27 -9.20 10.46 2.75
CA MET A 27 -9.04 10.94 1.37
C MET A 27 -10.37 11.19 0.68
N VAL A 28 -11.37 10.32 0.87
CA VAL A 28 -12.73 10.52 0.33
C VAL A 28 -13.38 11.76 0.94
N TRP A 29 -13.21 11.99 2.24
CA TRP A 29 -13.73 13.18 2.91
C TRP A 29 -13.09 14.45 2.40
N LEU A 30 -11.77 14.45 2.26
CA LEU A 30 -11.03 15.59 1.72
C LEU A 30 -11.47 15.90 0.28
N LEU A 31 -11.64 14.88 -0.56
CA LEU A 31 -12.17 15.04 -1.91
C LEU A 31 -13.59 15.61 -1.89
N THR A 32 -14.46 15.12 -1.00
CA THR A 32 -15.84 15.60 -0.85
C THR A 32 -15.87 17.09 -0.47
N VAL A 33 -15.05 17.49 0.49
CA VAL A 33 -14.93 18.91 0.91
C VAL A 33 -14.41 19.77 -0.23
N CYS A 34 -13.41 19.32 -0.98
CA CYS A 34 -12.87 20.05 -2.13
C CYS A 34 -13.92 20.22 -3.24
N VAL A 35 -14.66 19.18 -3.60
CA VAL A 35 -15.68 19.22 -4.66
C VAL A 35 -16.88 20.06 -4.21
N ALA A 36 -17.35 19.92 -2.98
CA ALA A 36 -18.44 20.72 -2.43
C ALA A 36 -18.05 22.20 -2.31
N GLY A 37 -16.85 22.49 -1.79
CA GLY A 37 -16.29 23.83 -1.72
C GLY A 37 -16.17 24.48 -3.10
N TYR A 38 -15.64 23.75 -4.09
CA TYR A 38 -15.62 24.22 -5.47
C TYR A 38 -17.03 24.46 -6.05
N ALA A 39 -17.99 23.62 -5.75
CA ALA A 39 -19.37 23.79 -6.23
C ALA A 39 -20.00 25.09 -5.70
N VAL A 40 -19.74 25.42 -4.43
CA VAL A 40 -20.24 26.65 -3.78
C VAL A 40 -19.49 27.87 -4.27
N PHE A 41 -18.16 27.83 -4.29
CA PHE A 41 -17.29 28.96 -4.59
C PHE A 41 -16.85 29.07 -6.04
N ARG A 42 -17.45 28.30 -6.96
CA ARG A 42 -17.02 28.23 -8.36
C ARG A 42 -16.94 29.59 -9.08
N ARG A 43 -17.88 30.52 -8.80
CA ARG A 43 -17.90 31.84 -9.45
C ARG A 43 -16.70 32.71 -9.01
N PRO A 44 -16.47 32.97 -7.71
CA PRO A 44 -15.32 33.75 -7.28
C PRO A 44 -14.00 33.03 -7.59
N LEU A 45 -13.94 31.68 -7.48
CA LEU A 45 -12.75 30.93 -7.86
C LEU A 45 -12.47 31.04 -9.36
N SER A 46 -13.45 30.89 -10.23
CA SER A 46 -13.23 30.99 -11.68
C SER A 46 -12.74 32.38 -12.10
N LEU A 47 -13.26 33.43 -11.48
CA LEU A 47 -12.79 34.81 -11.70
C LEU A 47 -11.35 34.99 -11.19
N TRP A 48 -11.03 34.42 -10.04
CA TRP A 48 -9.69 34.48 -9.45
C TRP A 48 -8.66 33.68 -10.29
N PHE A 49 -9.02 32.46 -10.73
CA PHE A 49 -8.16 31.63 -11.57
C PHE A 49 -8.03 32.13 -13.03
N SER A 50 -8.98 32.96 -13.51
CA SER A 50 -8.89 33.52 -14.87
C SER A 50 -7.95 34.71 -15.00
N ALA A 51 -7.56 35.37 -13.91
CA ALA A 51 -6.78 36.58 -13.91
C ALA A 51 -5.58 36.55 -12.95
N GLY A 52 -4.51 37.26 -13.30
CA GLY A 52 -3.37 37.53 -12.41
C GLY A 52 -2.71 36.29 -11.81
N ALA A 53 -2.39 36.35 -10.52
CA ALA A 53 -1.71 35.30 -9.77
C ALA A 53 -2.51 33.97 -9.71
N GLY A 54 -3.84 34.04 -9.70
CA GLY A 54 -4.70 32.85 -9.65
C GLY A 54 -4.52 31.95 -10.86
N ARG A 55 -4.32 32.52 -12.05
CA ARG A 55 -4.03 31.76 -13.27
C ARG A 55 -2.70 31.01 -13.19
N VAL A 56 -1.68 31.63 -12.62
CA VAL A 56 -0.38 31.00 -12.40
C VAL A 56 -0.52 29.83 -11.45
N VAL A 57 -1.21 30.03 -10.31
CA VAL A 57 -1.48 28.95 -9.34
C VAL A 57 -2.24 27.78 -9.97
N PHE A 58 -3.26 28.05 -10.79
CA PHE A 58 -3.98 27.02 -11.50
C PHE A 58 -3.08 26.16 -12.39
N TRP A 59 -2.23 26.81 -13.21
CA TRP A 59 -1.32 26.08 -14.10
C TRP A 59 -0.25 25.31 -13.34
N VAL A 60 0.28 25.86 -12.24
CA VAL A 60 1.24 25.13 -11.38
C VAL A 60 0.59 23.88 -10.79
N LEU A 61 -0.62 23.98 -10.24
CA LEU A 61 -1.35 22.83 -9.71
C LEU A 61 -1.70 21.81 -10.80
N ALA A 62 -2.09 22.28 -11.99
CA ALA A 62 -2.37 21.40 -13.13
C ALA A 62 -1.13 20.62 -13.58
N VAL A 63 0.04 21.28 -13.65
CA VAL A 63 1.31 20.62 -13.97
C VAL A 63 1.69 19.60 -12.89
N LEU A 64 1.60 19.99 -11.62
CA LEU A 64 1.89 19.06 -10.51
C LEU A 64 0.97 17.82 -10.53
N ALA A 65 -0.32 18.03 -10.76
CA ALA A 65 -1.27 16.93 -10.91
C ALA A 65 -0.93 16.04 -12.12
N GLY A 66 -0.56 16.65 -13.25
CA GLY A 66 -0.12 15.92 -14.44
C GLY A 66 1.12 15.07 -14.20
N VAL A 67 2.14 15.63 -13.55
CA VAL A 67 3.35 14.89 -13.16
C VAL A 67 3.02 13.75 -12.20
N TYR A 68 2.17 14.00 -11.21
CA TYR A 68 1.74 12.96 -10.26
C TYR A 68 1.03 11.80 -10.96
N LEU A 69 0.09 12.10 -11.86
CA LEU A 69 -0.62 11.08 -12.65
C LEU A 69 0.33 10.32 -13.58
N ALA A 70 1.29 11.01 -14.20
CA ALA A 70 2.31 10.38 -15.04
C ALA A 70 3.20 9.42 -14.23
N LEU A 71 3.60 9.80 -13.01
CA LEU A 71 4.36 8.92 -12.10
C LEU A 71 3.56 7.69 -11.70
N ILE A 72 2.27 7.86 -11.35
CA ILE A 72 1.40 6.70 -11.03
C ILE A 72 1.28 5.78 -12.24
N ALA A 73 1.02 6.34 -13.42
CA ALA A 73 0.92 5.56 -14.65
C ALA A 73 2.24 4.83 -14.96
N PHE A 74 3.38 5.51 -14.84
CA PHE A 74 4.70 4.92 -15.05
C PHE A 74 4.97 3.75 -14.11
N VAL A 75 4.74 3.91 -12.79
CA VAL A 75 4.93 2.84 -11.80
C VAL A 75 3.99 1.67 -12.08
N SER A 76 2.71 1.96 -12.40
CA SER A 76 1.71 0.93 -12.69
C SER A 76 2.07 0.13 -13.93
N VAL A 77 2.45 0.80 -15.01
CA VAL A 77 2.86 0.16 -16.27
C VAL A 77 4.15 -0.62 -16.08
N SER A 78 5.16 -0.05 -15.40
CA SER A 78 6.43 -0.73 -15.13
C SER A 78 6.23 -2.02 -14.32
N GLY A 79 5.35 -1.99 -13.32
CA GLY A 79 5.02 -3.20 -12.55
C GLY A 79 4.30 -4.27 -13.37
N TYR A 80 3.48 -3.86 -14.34
CA TYR A 80 2.80 -4.80 -15.23
C TYR A 80 3.70 -5.35 -16.33
N MET A 81 4.65 -4.56 -16.84
CA MET A 81 5.56 -4.95 -17.93
C MET A 81 6.76 -5.78 -17.47
N ASN A 82 7.05 -5.82 -16.17
CA ASN A 82 8.13 -6.61 -15.60
C ASN A 82 7.56 -7.74 -14.71
N PRO A 83 6.92 -8.77 -15.29
CA PRO A 83 6.48 -9.93 -14.52
C PRO A 83 7.71 -10.71 -14.02
N PRO A 84 7.58 -11.49 -12.94
CA PRO A 84 8.64 -12.35 -12.46
C PRO A 84 9.07 -13.32 -13.56
N THR A 85 10.37 -13.56 -13.67
CA THR A 85 10.97 -14.41 -14.74
C THR A 85 10.86 -15.91 -14.45
N GLY A 86 10.56 -16.26 -13.19
CA GLY A 86 10.48 -17.65 -12.74
C GLY A 86 11.80 -18.20 -12.20
N ASP A 87 12.88 -17.42 -12.27
CA ASP A 87 14.22 -17.81 -11.80
C ASP A 87 14.56 -17.20 -10.43
N GLU A 88 13.58 -16.53 -9.78
CA GLU A 88 13.78 -15.88 -8.50
C GLU A 88 14.02 -16.91 -7.40
N ARG A 89 15.22 -16.87 -6.82
CA ARG A 89 15.60 -17.76 -5.71
C ARG A 89 15.06 -17.28 -4.36
N VAL A 90 14.73 -16.00 -4.26
CA VAL A 90 14.25 -15.39 -3.03
C VAL A 90 13.07 -14.47 -3.33
N ILE A 91 12.00 -14.61 -2.55
CA ILE A 91 10.86 -13.68 -2.52
C ILE A 91 10.85 -12.97 -1.18
N ILE A 92 10.73 -11.66 -1.20
CA ILE A 92 10.57 -10.85 0.01
C ILE A 92 9.13 -10.38 0.09
N VAL A 93 8.42 -10.73 1.16
CA VAL A 93 7.07 -10.28 1.44
C VAL A 93 7.12 -9.24 2.53
N LEU A 94 6.80 -7.99 2.17
CA LEU A 94 6.74 -6.88 3.12
C LEU A 94 5.39 -6.84 3.82
N GLY A 95 5.39 -6.52 5.10
CA GLY A 95 4.21 -6.34 5.93
C GLY A 95 3.24 -5.28 5.40
N ALA A 96 2.00 -5.34 5.83
CA ALA A 96 0.93 -4.40 5.50
C ALA A 96 -0.13 -4.31 6.61
N GLY A 97 0.28 -4.56 7.83
CA GLY A 97 -0.54 -4.49 9.04
C GLY A 97 -1.27 -5.77 9.40
N LEU A 98 -1.35 -6.03 10.71
CA LEU A 98 -2.16 -7.07 11.30
C LEU A 98 -3.43 -6.48 11.91
N HIS A 99 -4.48 -7.29 12.00
CA HIS A 99 -5.60 -7.07 12.90
C HIS A 99 -5.42 -7.99 14.11
N LYS A 100 -4.79 -7.48 15.18
CA LYS A 100 -4.37 -8.22 16.37
C LYS A 100 -3.31 -9.29 16.03
N ASP A 101 -3.73 -10.48 15.71
CA ASP A 101 -2.92 -11.67 15.39
C ASP A 101 -3.10 -12.17 13.95
N LYS A 102 -4.01 -11.53 13.16
CA LYS A 102 -4.37 -12.01 11.82
C LYS A 102 -3.92 -11.02 10.74
N PRO A 103 -3.35 -11.51 9.65
CA PRO A 103 -3.02 -10.67 8.50
C PRO A 103 -4.22 -9.89 7.99
N SER A 104 -4.04 -8.59 7.71
CA SER A 104 -5.06 -7.77 7.06
C SER A 104 -5.42 -8.32 5.68
N LYS A 105 -6.58 -7.95 5.12
CA LYS A 105 -6.97 -8.43 3.77
C LYS A 105 -5.93 -8.12 2.70
N LEU A 106 -5.29 -6.95 2.79
CA LEU A 106 -4.21 -6.57 1.87
C LEU A 106 -3.00 -7.48 2.04
N LEU A 107 -2.60 -7.75 3.29
CA LEU A 107 -1.50 -8.64 3.59
C LEU A 107 -1.79 -10.08 3.13
N GLN A 108 -3.02 -10.57 3.34
CA GLN A 108 -3.45 -11.89 2.84
C GLN A 108 -3.34 -11.99 1.31
N CYS A 109 -3.69 -10.94 0.56
CA CYS A 109 -3.51 -10.93 -0.90
C CYS A 109 -2.04 -11.05 -1.30
N ARG A 110 -1.12 -10.36 -0.59
CA ARG A 110 0.33 -10.48 -0.82
C ARG A 110 0.84 -11.89 -0.51
N LEU A 111 0.46 -12.42 0.66
CA LEU A 111 0.85 -13.76 1.10
C LEU A 111 0.33 -14.86 0.17
N ASN A 112 -0.90 -14.72 -0.35
CA ASN A 112 -1.44 -15.66 -1.32
C ASN A 112 -0.63 -15.66 -2.61
N LYS A 113 -0.25 -14.49 -3.13
CA LYS A 113 0.60 -14.37 -4.31
C LYS A 113 1.99 -14.98 -4.10
N ALA A 114 2.59 -14.72 -2.93
CA ALA A 114 3.89 -15.31 -2.57
C ALA A 114 3.79 -16.84 -2.43
N TYR A 115 2.71 -17.34 -1.85
CA TYR A 115 2.43 -18.76 -1.75
C TYR A 115 2.30 -19.42 -3.13
N ASP A 116 1.46 -18.85 -4.01
CA ASP A 116 1.23 -19.38 -5.35
C ASP A 116 2.55 -19.48 -6.15
N TYR A 117 3.40 -18.45 -6.03
CA TYR A 117 4.70 -18.45 -6.66
C TYR A 117 5.65 -19.50 -6.05
N ALA A 118 5.79 -19.51 -4.72
CA ALA A 118 6.71 -20.45 -4.04
C ALA A 118 6.26 -21.91 -4.15
N ALA A 119 4.97 -22.18 -4.30
CA ALA A 119 4.44 -23.51 -4.57
C ALA A 119 4.77 -23.99 -5.99
N ALA A 120 4.79 -23.07 -6.97
CA ALA A 120 5.21 -23.39 -8.35
C ALA A 120 6.73 -23.51 -8.51
N HIS A 121 7.53 -22.92 -7.61
CA HIS A 121 8.99 -22.89 -7.67
C HIS A 121 9.60 -23.45 -6.36
N PRO A 122 9.84 -24.77 -6.27
CA PRO A 122 10.28 -25.45 -5.05
C PRO A 122 11.62 -24.94 -4.47
N ASP A 123 12.48 -24.38 -5.30
CA ASP A 123 13.81 -23.88 -4.90
C ASP A 123 13.78 -22.44 -4.39
N THR A 124 12.62 -21.78 -4.42
CA THR A 124 12.48 -20.38 -3.96
C THR A 124 12.33 -20.30 -2.46
N LEU A 125 13.15 -19.46 -1.81
CA LEU A 125 13.06 -19.10 -0.41
C LEU A 125 12.11 -17.89 -0.23
N VAL A 126 11.28 -17.90 0.81
CA VAL A 126 10.38 -16.79 1.12
C VAL A 126 10.86 -16.10 2.40
N ILE A 127 11.13 -14.81 2.33
CA ILE A 127 11.47 -13.99 3.49
C ILE A 127 10.27 -13.10 3.81
N THR A 128 9.72 -13.24 5.01
CA THR A 128 8.66 -12.38 5.51
C THR A 128 9.26 -11.30 6.38
N SER A 129 9.12 -10.02 6.01
CA SER A 129 9.75 -8.91 6.71
C SER A 129 8.72 -7.91 7.21
N GLY A 130 8.72 -7.66 8.51
CA GLY A 130 7.84 -6.73 9.18
C GLY A 130 7.93 -6.84 10.69
N GLY A 131 8.15 -5.71 11.35
CA GLY A 131 8.19 -5.62 12.80
C GLY A 131 6.82 -5.61 13.44
N GLN A 132 6.78 -5.24 14.72
CA GLN A 132 5.55 -5.18 15.49
C GLN A 132 4.96 -3.77 15.50
N GLY A 133 3.74 -3.61 15.00
CA GLY A 133 2.96 -2.38 15.09
C GLY A 133 2.44 -2.12 16.50
N ARG A 134 2.03 -0.87 16.77
CA ARG A 134 1.56 -0.45 18.13
C ARG A 134 0.35 -1.22 18.63
N ASP A 135 -0.52 -1.64 17.72
CA ASP A 135 -1.79 -2.34 18.03
C ASP A 135 -1.73 -3.83 17.70
N GLU A 136 -0.53 -4.37 17.48
CA GLU A 136 -0.29 -5.75 17.08
C GLU A 136 0.25 -6.57 18.26
N TRP A 137 -0.18 -7.81 18.37
CA TRP A 137 0.21 -8.70 19.46
C TRP A 137 1.51 -9.46 19.19
N LEU A 138 1.89 -9.55 17.92
CA LEU A 138 3.10 -10.21 17.45
C LEU A 138 3.67 -9.45 16.24
N PRO A 139 4.97 -9.66 15.93
CA PRO A 139 5.58 -9.07 14.74
C PRO A 139 4.92 -9.56 13.45
N GLU A 140 4.76 -8.66 12.48
CA GLU A 140 4.15 -9.01 11.19
C GLU A 140 4.92 -10.14 10.48
N GLY A 141 6.26 -10.12 10.54
CA GLY A 141 7.13 -11.13 9.94
C GLY A 141 6.79 -12.54 10.44
N ASP A 142 6.61 -12.70 11.75
CA ASP A 142 6.26 -14.00 12.34
C ASP A 142 4.84 -14.44 11.97
N ALA A 143 3.86 -13.53 12.04
CA ALA A 143 2.48 -13.81 11.63
C ALA A 143 2.38 -14.22 10.15
N MET A 144 3.16 -13.60 9.29
CA MET A 144 3.23 -13.92 7.86
C MET A 144 3.84 -15.30 7.63
N ARG A 145 4.94 -15.61 8.33
CA ARG A 145 5.58 -16.95 8.28
C ARG A 145 4.57 -18.03 8.67
N ASP A 146 3.94 -17.86 9.83
CA ASP A 146 3.00 -18.84 10.36
C ASP A 146 1.79 -19.04 9.42
N TYR A 147 1.32 -17.97 8.78
CA TYR A 147 0.28 -18.04 7.76
C TYR A 147 0.70 -18.88 6.54
N LEU A 148 1.93 -18.69 6.04
CA LEU A 148 2.45 -19.42 4.87
C LEU A 148 2.67 -20.90 5.21
N ILE A 149 3.19 -21.21 6.40
CA ILE A 149 3.38 -22.58 6.87
C ILE A 149 2.01 -23.27 7.04
N ALA A 150 1.03 -22.60 7.65
CA ALA A 150 -0.33 -23.12 7.78
C ALA A 150 -1.01 -23.39 6.43
N LYS A 151 -0.60 -22.66 5.38
CA LYS A 151 -1.05 -22.89 4.00
C LYS A 151 -0.37 -24.07 3.32
N GLY A 152 0.73 -24.59 3.87
CA GLY A 152 1.42 -25.77 3.37
C GLY A 152 2.82 -25.52 2.81
N LEU A 153 3.41 -24.34 2.99
CA LEU A 153 4.82 -24.14 2.68
C LEU A 153 5.70 -24.82 3.74
N PRO A 154 6.79 -25.49 3.36
CA PRO A 154 7.77 -26.04 4.31
C PRO A 154 8.40 -24.94 5.15
N ALA A 155 8.56 -25.19 6.46
CA ALA A 155 9.05 -24.20 7.42
C ALA A 155 10.53 -23.79 7.16
N ASP A 156 11.33 -24.67 6.58
CA ASP A 156 12.71 -24.45 6.19
C ASP A 156 12.85 -23.48 4.99
N ARG A 157 11.76 -23.26 4.26
CA ARG A 157 11.70 -22.33 3.13
C ARG A 157 11.13 -20.96 3.47
N VAL A 158 10.70 -20.72 4.72
CA VAL A 158 10.09 -19.46 5.14
C VAL A 158 10.87 -18.88 6.30
N LEU A 159 11.57 -17.78 6.05
CA LEU A 159 12.32 -17.04 7.07
C LEU A 159 11.54 -15.79 7.47
N ALA A 160 11.43 -15.54 8.78
CA ALA A 160 10.85 -14.32 9.31
C ALA A 160 11.94 -13.34 9.71
N GLU A 161 11.80 -12.10 9.28
CA GLU A 161 12.53 -10.94 9.77
C GLU A 161 11.53 -10.08 10.54
N SER A 162 11.71 -9.94 11.86
CA SER A 162 10.76 -9.35 12.79
C SER A 162 11.33 -8.15 13.57
N GLY A 163 12.57 -7.76 13.29
CA GLY A 163 13.28 -6.71 14.03
C GLY A 163 13.09 -5.31 13.46
N SER A 164 12.60 -5.19 12.25
CA SER A 164 12.45 -3.89 11.56
C SER A 164 11.24 -3.11 12.07
N THR A 165 11.43 -1.80 12.30
CA THR A 165 10.37 -0.87 12.71
C THR A 165 9.93 0.05 11.57
N SER A 166 10.63 0.04 10.44
CA SER A 166 10.34 0.84 9.25
C SER A 166 10.69 0.09 7.97
N THR A 167 10.11 0.53 6.84
CA THR A 167 10.43 -0.04 5.53
C THR A 167 11.91 0.13 5.16
N GLU A 168 12.54 1.19 5.61
CA GLU A 168 13.98 1.43 5.41
C GLU A 168 14.83 0.39 6.17
N GLU A 169 14.47 0.12 7.42
CA GLU A 169 15.10 -0.93 8.22
C GLU A 169 14.88 -2.31 7.65
N ASN A 170 13.68 -2.59 7.10
CA ASN A 170 13.41 -3.85 6.39
C ASN A 170 14.46 -4.11 5.31
N PHE A 171 14.75 -3.11 4.47
CA PHE A 171 15.78 -3.26 3.44
C PHE A 171 17.18 -3.38 4.02
N CYS A 172 17.54 -2.58 5.05
CA CYS A 172 18.85 -2.66 5.69
C CYS A 172 19.08 -4.03 6.32
N LEU A 173 18.13 -4.55 7.08
CA LEU A 173 18.25 -5.84 7.76
C LEU A 173 18.32 -7.02 6.77
N LEU A 174 17.59 -6.95 5.66
CA LEU A 174 17.66 -7.95 4.59
C LEU A 174 19.03 -7.99 3.91
N TYR A 175 19.73 -6.84 3.80
CA TYR A 175 21.07 -6.77 3.23
C TYR A 175 22.18 -7.10 4.22
N THR A 176 21.95 -6.89 5.52
CA THR A 176 22.95 -7.07 6.58
C THR A 176 22.77 -8.36 7.38
N SER A 177 21.62 -9.03 7.24
CA SER A 177 21.39 -10.33 7.87
C SER A 177 22.37 -11.36 7.31
N PRO A 178 23.06 -12.14 8.16
CA PRO A 178 23.93 -13.20 7.67
C PRO A 178 23.13 -14.17 6.80
N SER A 179 23.74 -14.56 5.67
CA SER A 179 23.16 -15.56 4.78
C SER A 179 22.80 -16.82 5.58
N PRO A 180 21.67 -17.51 5.27
CA PRO A 180 21.35 -18.79 5.93
C PRO A 180 22.47 -19.84 5.86
N ARG A 181 23.46 -19.64 4.99
CA ARG A 181 24.66 -20.48 4.89
C ARG A 181 25.73 -20.16 5.91
N ASP A 182 25.65 -18.99 6.57
CA ASP A 182 26.64 -18.55 7.55
C ASP A 182 26.22 -18.94 9.00
N CYS A 183 25.05 -19.60 9.13
CA CYS A 183 24.50 -20.10 10.39
C CYS A 183 24.68 -21.63 10.58
N SER A 184 25.53 -22.26 9.81
CA SER A 184 25.85 -23.71 9.94
C SER A 184 27.18 -23.98 10.62
#